data_de480af657b1497ddd0736419bb8b113
#
_entry.id   de480af657b1497ddd0736419bb8b113
#
_cell.length_a   1.000
_cell.length_b   1.000
_cell.length_c   1.000
_cell.angle_alpha   90.00
_cell.angle_beta   90.00
_cell.angle_gamma   90.00
#
_symmetry.space_group_name_H-M   'P 1'
#
loop_
_entity.id
_entity.type
_entity.pdbx_description
1 polymer ?
#
loop_
_entity_poly.entity_id
_entity_poly.type
_entity_poly.pdbx_seq_one_letter_code
_entity_poly.pdbx_strand_id
1 'polypeptide(L)'
;TLQKMVITNNLTQEFFDYIDDMDMGTVHYIYNLDMNLVANPYEGTYSFVNKGSVGWQQLLGGKDFIDKQYQLIAGRYPQDMFEVVIFVDRYNRLEKSVLELMGINVTRRIEEGQDITFEELLSTGKIKFAENDAYYAYNEAQGRFVSRTAKDVAESDKCHDISVVGIMRVKPGIEFEMMNTGIAYTQALVDFAFETAKTSAVVTEQLRLKEEARLKFEADKKFAEETGGKVPKDWQLKNVLTGRDFEPSADDLFKKLLGIEPPTAEQLCDKLLQKLGGLKTPVSAYIFPDDFKEKAQIKNYLDEYNRINKDQKVVYTDLADTATSMANEIVNIITIVLSCFAGISLVVSSVMIGIIT
;
A
#
# COMPACT_ATOMS: atom_id res chain seq x y z
N THR A 1 1.02 -19.45 -22.76
CA THR A 1 0.86 -18.02 -23.19
C THR A 1 0.13 -17.20 -22.13
N LEU A 2 -0.76 -17.79 -21.33
CA LEU A 2 -1.40 -17.12 -20.18
C LEU A 2 -0.44 -16.93 -18.99
N GLN A 3 0.55 -17.79 -18.82
CA GLN A 3 1.61 -17.66 -17.79
C GLN A 3 2.43 -16.36 -17.92
N LYS A 4 2.50 -15.75 -19.12
CA LYS A 4 3.19 -14.47 -19.33
C LYS A 4 2.37 -13.24 -18.95
N MET A 5 1.09 -13.39 -18.60
CA MET A 5 0.19 -12.26 -18.31
C MET A 5 0.08 -11.89 -16.81
N VAL A 6 0.56 -12.74 -15.92
CA VAL A 6 0.59 -12.45 -14.48
C VAL A 6 2.03 -12.55 -13.99
N ILE A 7 2.75 -11.45 -14.11
CA ILE A 7 4.10 -11.33 -13.53
C ILE A 7 3.88 -10.78 -12.11
N THR A 8 4.07 -11.64 -11.12
CA THR A 8 4.10 -11.24 -9.71
C THR A 8 5.56 -11.18 -9.29
N ASN A 9 6.03 -10.03 -8.84
CA ASN A 9 7.34 -9.92 -8.25
C ASN A 9 7.40 -10.73 -6.95
N ASN A 10 8.41 -11.60 -6.84
CA ASN A 10 8.79 -12.21 -5.58
C ASN A 10 9.98 -11.44 -5.02
N LEU A 11 9.70 -10.33 -4.33
CA LEU A 11 10.74 -9.48 -3.75
C LEU A 11 11.31 -10.18 -2.51
N THR A 12 12.55 -10.61 -2.60
CA THR A 12 13.28 -11.27 -1.52
C THR A 12 14.09 -10.27 -0.69
N GLN A 13 14.52 -10.68 0.50
CA GLN A 13 15.43 -9.87 1.32
C GLN A 13 16.73 -9.55 0.57
N GLU A 14 17.28 -10.51 -0.19
CA GLU A 14 18.48 -10.31 -1.02
C GLU A 14 18.30 -9.18 -2.06
N PHE A 15 17.09 -9.03 -2.61
CA PHE A 15 16.78 -7.92 -3.51
C PHE A 15 16.75 -6.58 -2.78
N PHE A 16 16.18 -6.53 -1.58
CA PHE A 16 16.16 -5.30 -0.78
C PHE A 16 17.57 -4.94 -0.30
N ASP A 17 18.37 -5.91 0.14
CA ASP A 17 19.77 -5.70 0.49
C ASP A 17 20.58 -5.16 -0.71
N TYR A 18 20.31 -5.68 -1.92
CA TYR A 18 20.91 -5.18 -3.16
C TYR A 18 20.53 -3.73 -3.47
N ILE A 19 19.26 -3.34 -3.19
CA ILE A 19 18.83 -1.94 -3.36
C ILE A 19 19.44 -1.05 -2.28
N ASP A 20 19.57 -1.53 -1.04
CA ASP A 20 20.15 -0.77 0.07
C ASP A 20 21.64 -0.46 -0.17
N ASP A 21 22.36 -1.33 -0.90
CA ASP A 21 23.73 -1.11 -1.35
C ASP A 21 23.85 -0.09 -2.51
N MET A 22 22.74 0.37 -3.06
CA MET A 22 22.71 1.33 -4.15
C MET A 22 22.91 2.76 -3.62
N ASP A 23 24.03 3.39 -3.93
CA ASP A 23 24.35 4.78 -3.58
C ASP A 23 23.78 5.76 -4.63
N MET A 24 22.50 5.63 -4.96
CA MET A 24 21.82 6.43 -5.99
C MET A 24 20.34 6.59 -5.64
N GLY A 25 19.83 7.81 -5.77
CA GLY A 25 18.43 8.14 -5.52
C GLY A 25 18.00 7.99 -4.07
N THR A 26 16.76 8.28 -3.80
CA THR A 26 16.14 8.04 -2.50
C THR A 26 15.20 6.84 -2.60
N VAL A 27 15.45 5.80 -1.82
CA VAL A 27 14.59 4.60 -1.75
C VAL A 27 13.54 4.80 -0.67
N HIS A 28 12.28 4.49 -1.01
CA HIS A 28 11.16 4.52 -0.09
C HIS A 28 10.44 3.17 -0.12
N TYR A 29 10.46 2.48 1.01
CA TYR A 29 9.85 1.16 1.15
C TYR A 29 8.39 1.24 1.59
N ILE A 30 7.56 0.40 0.98
CA ILE A 30 6.17 0.19 1.38
C ILE A 30 6.04 -1.18 2.03
N TYR A 31 5.31 -1.22 3.14
CA TYR A 31 5.12 -2.41 3.94
C TYR A 31 3.65 -2.87 3.91
N ASN A 32 3.44 -4.18 3.98
CA ASN A 32 2.10 -4.77 4.11
C ASN A 32 1.65 -4.78 5.59
N LEU A 33 1.77 -3.64 6.24
CA LEU A 33 1.39 -3.46 7.65
C LEU A 33 -0.09 -3.06 7.75
N ASP A 34 -0.85 -3.83 8.50
CA ASP A 34 -2.27 -3.59 8.73
C ASP A 34 -2.46 -2.75 10.01
N MET A 35 -2.33 -1.42 9.87
CA MET A 35 -2.52 -0.51 11.00
C MET A 35 -3.94 -0.59 11.55
N ASN A 36 -4.06 -0.79 12.87
CA ASN A 36 -5.35 -0.84 13.54
C ASN A 36 -5.83 0.60 13.83
N LEU A 37 -6.89 1.01 13.17
CA LEU A 37 -7.43 2.37 13.30
C LEU A 37 -8.85 2.35 13.84
N VAL A 38 -9.11 3.22 14.83
CA VAL A 38 -10.43 3.46 15.39
C VAL A 38 -10.85 4.90 15.15
N ALA A 39 -12.09 5.08 14.73
CA ALA A 39 -12.71 6.38 14.55
C ALA A 39 -13.57 6.77 15.77
N ASN A 40 -13.53 8.05 16.12
CA ASN A 40 -14.42 8.69 17.07
C ASN A 40 -14.94 10.02 16.45
N PRO A 41 -15.72 9.96 15.36
CA PRO A 41 -16.18 11.16 14.67
C PRO A 41 -17.10 12.03 15.53
N TYR A 42 -17.93 11.40 16.37
CA TYR A 42 -18.83 12.06 17.30
C TYR A 42 -18.64 11.47 18.71
N GLU A 43 -18.81 12.29 19.73
CA GLU A 43 -18.67 11.85 21.13
C GLU A 43 -19.49 10.57 21.41
N GLY A 44 -18.83 9.56 21.96
CA GLY A 44 -19.44 8.26 22.27
C GLY A 44 -19.69 7.32 21.08
N THR A 45 -19.29 7.72 19.87
CA THR A 45 -19.45 6.89 18.66
C THR A 45 -18.11 6.33 18.21
N TYR A 46 -17.94 5.01 18.33
CA TYR A 46 -16.69 4.33 17.98
C TYR A 46 -16.92 3.32 16.86
N SER A 47 -16.02 3.31 15.87
CA SER A 47 -16.02 2.33 14.79
C SER A 47 -14.61 2.06 14.29
N PHE A 48 -14.37 0.88 13.72
CA PHE A 48 -13.11 0.63 13.02
C PHE A 48 -13.10 1.38 11.67
N VAL A 49 -11.94 1.94 11.33
CA VAL A 49 -11.77 2.70 10.09
C VAL A 49 -11.60 1.74 8.91
N ASN A 50 -12.41 1.91 7.87
CA ASN A 50 -12.15 1.29 6.58
C ASN A 50 -11.06 2.09 5.85
N LYS A 51 -9.82 1.61 5.92
CA LYS A 51 -8.63 2.28 5.38
C LYS A 51 -8.74 2.57 3.87
N GLY A 52 -9.33 1.65 3.12
CA GLY A 52 -9.54 1.83 1.67
C GLY A 52 -10.49 2.98 1.35
N SER A 53 -11.57 3.15 2.14
CA SER A 53 -12.55 4.21 1.89
C SER A 53 -12.06 5.61 2.24
N VAL A 54 -11.02 5.74 3.08
CA VAL A 54 -10.44 7.02 3.48
C VAL A 54 -9.10 7.31 2.83
N GLY A 55 -8.66 6.46 1.89
CA GLY A 55 -7.38 6.62 1.20
C GLY A 55 -6.19 6.63 2.17
N TRP A 56 -6.21 5.75 3.21
CA TRP A 56 -5.14 5.64 4.19
C TRP A 56 -3.87 5.11 3.53
N GLN A 57 -2.85 5.94 3.42
CA GLN A 57 -1.64 5.65 2.65
C GLN A 57 -0.39 6.19 3.34
N GLN A 58 0.77 5.60 3.04
CA GLN A 58 2.05 6.09 3.51
C GLN A 58 2.49 7.30 2.66
N LEU A 59 3.00 8.34 3.31
CA LEU A 59 3.55 9.52 2.65
C LEU A 59 4.82 9.11 1.89
N LEU A 60 4.79 9.24 0.58
CA LEU A 60 5.90 8.85 -0.30
C LEU A 60 6.98 9.92 -0.34
N GLY A 61 8.24 9.49 -0.36
CA GLY A 61 9.40 10.38 -0.41
C GLY A 61 9.56 11.24 0.83
N GLY A 62 10.58 12.09 0.84
CA GLY A 62 10.80 13.07 1.89
C GLY A 62 10.03 14.37 1.65
N LYS A 63 10.15 15.30 2.61
CA LYS A 63 9.53 16.65 2.52
C LYS A 63 9.88 17.35 1.20
N ASP A 64 11.13 17.26 0.75
CA ASP A 64 11.59 17.92 -0.48
C ASP A 64 10.91 17.35 -1.73
N PHE A 65 10.61 16.06 -1.76
CA PHE A 65 9.85 15.45 -2.85
C PHE A 65 8.40 15.94 -2.84
N ILE A 66 7.76 15.93 -1.66
CA ILE A 66 6.38 16.40 -1.51
C ILE A 66 6.29 17.89 -1.87
N ASP A 67 7.22 18.73 -1.43
CA ASP A 67 7.25 20.15 -1.74
C ASP A 67 7.48 20.45 -3.25
N LYS A 68 8.08 19.52 -4.01
CA LYS A 68 8.20 19.67 -5.47
C LYS A 68 6.85 19.48 -6.18
N GLN A 69 6.02 18.55 -5.72
CA GLN A 69 4.77 18.17 -6.41
C GLN A 69 3.50 18.74 -5.78
N TYR A 70 3.51 18.98 -4.48
CA TYR A 70 2.32 19.39 -3.72
C TYR A 70 2.54 20.75 -3.06
N GLN A 71 1.44 21.45 -2.82
CA GLN A 71 1.41 22.69 -2.03
C GLN A 71 0.58 22.47 -0.77
N LEU A 72 1.07 22.97 0.35
CA LEU A 72 0.33 23.05 1.59
C LEU A 72 -0.71 24.18 1.45
N ILE A 73 -1.99 23.86 1.57
CA ILE A 73 -3.10 24.81 1.42
C ILE A 73 -3.73 25.22 2.76
N ALA A 74 -3.55 24.38 3.80
CA ALA A 74 -3.93 24.72 5.17
C ALA A 74 -3.05 23.95 6.16
N GLY A 75 -2.88 24.50 7.38
CA GLY A 75 -2.11 23.88 8.45
C GLY A 75 -0.59 23.85 8.23
N ARG A 76 0.05 22.74 8.55
CA ARG A 76 1.51 22.56 8.47
C ARG A 76 1.90 21.13 8.06
N TYR A 77 3.16 20.92 7.76
CA TYR A 77 3.73 19.59 7.54
C TYR A 77 3.83 18.80 8.88
N PRO A 78 3.67 17.47 8.88
CA PRO A 78 3.82 16.63 10.07
C PRO A 78 5.21 16.76 10.71
N GLN A 79 5.24 16.82 12.04
CA GLN A 79 6.46 16.92 12.86
C GLN A 79 6.55 15.81 13.90
N ASP A 80 5.42 15.10 14.16
CA ASP A 80 5.31 14.00 15.09
C ASP A 80 4.81 12.74 14.39
N MET A 81 5.08 11.56 14.98
CA MET A 81 4.68 10.28 14.42
C MET A 81 3.16 10.11 14.32
N PHE A 82 2.38 10.72 15.21
CA PHE A 82 0.93 10.66 15.20
C PHE A 82 0.27 11.82 14.44
N GLU A 83 1.04 12.53 13.64
CA GLU A 83 0.55 13.58 12.77
C GLU A 83 0.43 13.08 11.34
N VAL A 84 -0.71 13.40 10.73
CA VAL A 84 -1.05 13.02 9.36
C VAL A 84 -1.46 14.25 8.55
N VAL A 85 -1.45 14.12 7.24
CA VAL A 85 -1.95 15.13 6.31
C VAL A 85 -3.05 14.56 5.44
N ILE A 86 -3.94 15.43 4.97
CA ILE A 86 -4.97 15.07 3.99
C ILE A 86 -4.52 15.57 2.61
N PHE A 87 -4.60 14.71 1.61
CA PHE A 87 -4.46 15.07 0.21
C PHE A 87 -5.84 15.26 -0.42
N VAL A 88 -6.05 16.43 -1.02
CA VAL A 88 -7.21 16.72 -1.86
C VAL A 88 -6.79 16.76 -3.33
N ASP A 89 -7.74 16.54 -4.24
CA ASP A 89 -7.46 16.66 -5.67
C ASP A 89 -7.24 18.13 -6.08
N ARG A 90 -6.92 18.35 -7.37
CA ARG A 90 -6.71 19.70 -7.95
C ARG A 90 -7.92 20.63 -7.85
N TYR A 91 -9.10 20.09 -7.59
CA TYR A 91 -10.37 20.82 -7.44
C TYR A 91 -10.82 20.91 -5.97
N ASN A 92 -9.94 20.58 -5.01
CA ASN A 92 -10.23 20.53 -3.56
C ASN A 92 -11.33 19.52 -3.20
N ARG A 93 -11.47 18.44 -3.97
CA ARG A 93 -12.43 17.40 -3.66
C ARG A 93 -11.80 16.34 -2.78
N LEU A 94 -12.61 15.77 -1.92
CA LEU A 94 -12.24 14.72 -0.98
C LEU A 94 -13.39 13.72 -0.89
N GLU A 95 -13.06 12.47 -0.62
CA GLU A 95 -14.05 11.41 -0.42
C GLU A 95 -14.96 11.74 0.78
N LYS A 96 -16.28 11.52 0.62
CA LYS A 96 -17.28 11.74 1.67
C LYS A 96 -16.91 11.01 2.97
N SER A 97 -16.37 9.80 2.88
CA SER A 97 -15.93 8.99 4.01
C SER A 97 -14.86 9.65 4.87
N VAL A 98 -13.95 10.43 4.27
CA VAL A 98 -12.95 11.20 5.03
C VAL A 98 -13.61 12.34 5.79
N LEU A 99 -14.56 13.06 5.16
CA LEU A 99 -15.30 14.15 5.82
C LEU A 99 -16.12 13.63 7.00
N GLU A 100 -16.83 12.52 6.81
CA GLU A 100 -17.62 11.89 7.88
C GLU A 100 -16.73 11.37 9.02
N LEU A 101 -15.53 10.87 8.70
CA LEU A 101 -14.54 10.45 9.69
C LEU A 101 -14.08 11.64 10.56
N MET A 102 -13.97 12.85 9.97
CA MET A 102 -13.66 14.08 10.71
C MET A 102 -14.87 14.64 11.51
N GLY A 103 -16.00 13.94 11.53
CA GLY A 103 -17.21 14.36 12.24
C GLY A 103 -18.06 15.37 11.47
N ILE A 104 -17.87 15.50 10.17
CA ILE A 104 -18.65 16.41 9.33
C ILE A 104 -19.84 15.66 8.74
N ASN A 105 -21.05 16.08 9.07
CA ASN A 105 -22.25 15.52 8.46
C ASN A 105 -22.44 16.14 7.06
N VAL A 106 -21.90 15.47 6.05
CA VAL A 106 -21.90 15.95 4.67
C VAL A 106 -23.33 16.14 4.13
N THR A 107 -24.24 15.22 4.42
CA THR A 107 -25.63 15.29 3.96
C THR A 107 -26.31 16.56 4.49
N ARG A 108 -26.19 16.81 5.80
CA ARG A 108 -26.75 18.01 6.42
C ARG A 108 -26.15 19.30 5.86
N ARG A 109 -24.81 19.33 5.64
CA ARG A 109 -24.12 20.51 5.06
C ARG A 109 -24.64 20.86 3.67
N ILE A 110 -24.89 19.84 2.83
CA ILE A 110 -25.46 20.03 1.49
C ILE A 110 -26.90 20.58 1.59
N GLU A 111 -27.73 20.02 2.47
CA GLU A 111 -29.12 20.46 2.66
C GLU A 111 -29.20 21.92 3.16
N GLU A 112 -28.27 22.32 4.03
CA GLU A 112 -28.20 23.67 4.60
C GLU A 112 -27.43 24.65 3.68
N GLY A 113 -26.83 24.19 2.58
CA GLY A 113 -26.03 25.01 1.67
C GLY A 113 -24.77 25.58 2.32
N GLN A 114 -24.18 24.83 3.29
CA GLN A 114 -23.00 25.25 4.02
C GLN A 114 -21.72 24.65 3.42
N ASP A 115 -20.75 25.52 3.18
CA ASP A 115 -19.42 25.09 2.76
C ASP A 115 -18.67 24.37 3.90
N ILE A 116 -17.73 23.51 3.52
CA ILE A 116 -16.79 22.85 4.43
C ILE A 116 -15.44 23.53 4.24
N THR A 117 -14.87 24.07 5.33
CA THR A 117 -13.57 24.74 5.29
C THR A 117 -12.42 23.78 5.55
N PHE A 118 -11.22 24.12 5.12
CA PHE A 118 -10.04 23.30 5.40
C PHE A 118 -9.69 23.26 6.90
N GLU A 119 -9.98 24.34 7.63
CA GLU A 119 -9.74 24.42 9.06
C GLU A 119 -10.57 23.40 9.86
N GLU A 120 -11.79 23.10 9.39
CA GLU A 120 -12.64 22.09 10.00
C GLU A 120 -12.07 20.65 9.89
N LEU A 121 -11.18 20.42 8.91
CA LEU A 121 -10.50 19.13 8.73
C LEU A 121 -9.26 19.00 9.63
N LEU A 122 -8.70 20.11 10.12
CA LEU A 122 -7.58 20.11 11.05
C LEU A 122 -8.08 19.76 12.44
N SER A 123 -7.89 18.52 12.86
CA SER A 123 -8.47 17.97 14.08
C SER A 123 -7.56 16.95 14.75
N THR A 124 -7.76 16.74 16.05
CA THR A 124 -7.07 15.72 16.86
C THR A 124 -8.10 14.77 17.46
N GLY A 125 -7.74 13.48 17.55
CA GLY A 125 -8.53 12.46 18.23
C GLY A 125 -9.79 11.97 17.51
N LYS A 126 -10.04 12.41 16.27
CA LYS A 126 -11.09 11.82 15.43
C LYS A 126 -10.71 10.45 14.89
N ILE A 127 -9.42 10.24 14.74
CA ILE A 127 -8.80 8.98 14.38
C ILE A 127 -7.82 8.64 15.48
N LYS A 128 -7.73 7.35 15.82
CA LYS A 128 -6.74 6.82 16.76
C LYS A 128 -6.03 5.63 16.15
N PHE A 129 -4.73 5.53 16.39
CA PHE A 129 -3.94 4.34 16.11
C PHE A 129 -3.92 3.44 17.33
N ALA A 130 -4.24 2.17 17.17
CA ALA A 130 -4.22 1.19 18.26
C ALA A 130 -3.07 0.19 18.05
N GLU A 131 -2.25 0.02 19.08
CA GLU A 131 -1.27 -1.07 19.12
C GLU A 131 -1.98 -2.44 19.08
N ASN A 132 -1.29 -3.48 18.66
CA ASN A 132 -1.85 -4.82 18.59
C ASN A 132 -2.46 -5.28 19.91
N ASP A 133 -1.82 -5.00 21.06
CA ASP A 133 -2.32 -5.38 22.37
C ASP A 133 -3.56 -4.58 22.82
N ALA A 134 -3.79 -3.40 22.26
CA ALA A 134 -5.05 -2.69 22.41
C ALA A 134 -6.15 -3.32 21.56
N TYR A 135 -5.80 -3.74 20.34
CA TYR A 135 -6.75 -4.21 19.34
C TYR A 135 -7.14 -5.68 19.53
N TYR A 136 -6.16 -6.57 19.78
CA TYR A 136 -6.38 -8.01 19.91
C TYR A 136 -6.40 -8.44 21.39
N ALA A 137 -7.27 -9.41 21.70
CA ALA A 137 -7.27 -10.13 22.97
C ALA A 137 -7.35 -11.63 22.71
N TYR A 138 -6.66 -12.41 23.54
CA TYR A 138 -6.77 -13.87 23.48
C TYR A 138 -8.12 -14.31 24.05
N ASN A 139 -8.86 -15.10 23.29
CA ASN A 139 -10.13 -15.69 23.69
C ASN A 139 -9.91 -17.17 24.04
N GLU A 140 -9.91 -17.49 25.32
CA GLU A 140 -9.65 -18.85 25.81
C GLU A 140 -10.68 -19.86 25.29
N ALA A 141 -11.95 -19.48 25.19
CA ALA A 141 -13.01 -20.37 24.72
C ALA A 141 -12.87 -20.73 23.24
N GLN A 142 -12.23 -19.86 22.45
CA GLN A 142 -11.98 -20.07 21.01
C GLN A 142 -10.54 -20.50 20.72
N GLY A 143 -9.63 -20.42 21.70
CA GLY A 143 -8.22 -20.76 21.54
C GLY A 143 -7.48 -19.89 20.50
N ARG A 144 -7.86 -18.62 20.36
CA ARG A 144 -7.31 -17.71 19.34
C ARG A 144 -7.41 -16.25 19.76
N PHE A 145 -6.67 -15.39 19.07
CA PHE A 145 -6.84 -13.94 19.22
C PHE A 145 -8.04 -13.44 18.42
N VAL A 146 -8.78 -12.52 19.02
CA VAL A 146 -9.93 -11.84 18.42
C VAL A 146 -9.80 -10.34 18.62
N SER A 147 -10.39 -9.55 17.69
CA SER A 147 -10.47 -8.10 17.89
C SER A 147 -11.41 -7.77 19.05
N ARG A 148 -11.03 -6.77 19.85
CA ARG A 148 -11.90 -6.17 20.86
C ARG A 148 -12.97 -5.30 20.18
N THR A 149 -13.91 -4.78 20.95
CA THR A 149 -14.87 -3.80 20.43
C THR A 149 -14.18 -2.47 20.14
N ALA A 150 -14.68 -1.70 19.17
CA ALA A 150 -14.07 -0.42 18.82
C ALA A 150 -14.00 0.56 20.00
N LYS A 151 -14.98 0.48 20.93
CA LYS A 151 -14.99 1.26 22.15
C LYS A 151 -13.85 0.85 23.10
N ASP A 152 -13.72 -0.44 23.39
CA ASP A 152 -12.66 -0.93 24.29
C ASP A 152 -11.27 -0.64 23.75
N VAL A 153 -11.11 -0.69 22.41
CA VAL A 153 -9.85 -0.33 21.72
C VAL A 153 -9.58 1.16 21.91
N ALA A 154 -10.56 2.03 21.64
CA ALA A 154 -10.41 3.48 21.72
C ALA A 154 -10.13 4.01 23.13
N GLU A 155 -10.60 3.29 24.16
CA GLU A 155 -10.42 3.62 25.59
C GLU A 155 -9.13 3.01 26.19
N SER A 156 -8.38 2.22 25.41
CA SER A 156 -7.10 1.62 25.84
C SER A 156 -6.00 2.67 25.96
N ASP A 157 -5.12 2.52 26.95
CA ASP A 157 -3.90 3.30 27.14
C ASP A 157 -2.86 3.10 26.01
N LYS A 158 -2.99 1.99 25.25
CA LYS A 158 -2.20 1.69 24.03
C LYS A 158 -2.90 2.13 22.74
N CYS A 159 -3.82 3.10 22.85
CA CYS A 159 -4.50 3.70 21.70
C CYS A 159 -4.18 5.20 21.65
N HIS A 160 -3.57 5.65 20.57
CA HIS A 160 -2.96 6.96 20.43
C HIS A 160 -3.79 7.86 19.50
N ASP A 161 -4.03 9.10 19.92
CA ASP A 161 -4.74 10.09 19.10
C ASP A 161 -3.91 10.48 17.87
N ILE A 162 -4.53 10.46 16.70
CA ILE A 162 -3.95 10.98 15.47
C ILE A 162 -4.45 12.40 15.23
N SER A 163 -3.53 13.29 14.86
CA SER A 163 -3.81 14.69 14.53
C SER A 163 -3.68 14.93 13.04
N VAL A 164 -4.74 15.41 12.41
CA VAL A 164 -4.68 15.96 11.05
C VAL A 164 -4.13 17.37 11.16
N VAL A 165 -2.89 17.59 10.70
CA VAL A 165 -2.16 18.85 10.90
C VAL A 165 -1.99 19.68 9.63
N GLY A 166 -2.26 19.10 8.46
CA GLY A 166 -2.10 19.80 7.19
C GLY A 166 -2.97 19.26 6.08
N ILE A 167 -3.24 20.11 5.10
CA ILE A 167 -3.96 19.75 3.89
C ILE A 167 -3.12 20.12 2.69
N MET A 168 -2.96 19.16 1.79
CA MET A 168 -2.07 19.25 0.64
C MET A 168 -2.86 19.07 -0.65
N ARG A 169 -2.46 19.81 -1.68
CA ARG A 169 -3.00 19.72 -3.03
C ARG A 169 -1.88 19.65 -4.04
N VAL A 170 -2.09 18.89 -5.13
CA VAL A 170 -1.14 18.86 -6.24
C VAL A 170 -0.93 20.25 -6.83
N LYS A 171 0.32 20.60 -7.14
CA LYS A 171 0.66 21.90 -7.77
C LYS A 171 0.13 21.97 -9.20
N PRO A 172 -0.21 23.17 -9.69
CA PRO A 172 -0.53 23.37 -11.10
C PRO A 172 0.62 22.90 -12.00
N GLY A 173 0.30 22.23 -13.10
CA GLY A 173 1.28 21.71 -14.07
C GLY A 173 1.84 20.32 -13.74
N ILE A 174 1.51 19.74 -12.59
CA ILE A 174 1.79 18.33 -12.32
C ILE A 174 0.66 17.47 -12.93
N GLU A 175 0.99 16.67 -13.91
CA GLU A 175 0.01 15.82 -14.62
C GLU A 175 -0.21 14.49 -13.94
N PHE A 176 0.84 13.93 -13.33
CA PHE A 176 0.81 12.63 -12.65
C PHE A 176 0.90 12.83 -11.13
N GLU A 177 -0.19 12.50 -10.45
CA GLU A 177 -0.30 12.59 -8.99
C GLU A 177 0.19 11.28 -8.35
N MET A 178 1.26 11.35 -7.54
CA MET A 178 1.84 10.19 -6.84
C MET A 178 1.02 9.78 -5.61
N MET A 179 0.35 10.75 -4.96
CA MET A 179 -0.49 10.50 -3.80
C MET A 179 -1.95 10.51 -4.21
N ASN A 180 -2.71 9.54 -3.74
CA ASN A 180 -4.16 9.53 -3.90
C ASN A 180 -4.81 10.55 -2.96
N THR A 181 -6.05 10.95 -3.24
CA THR A 181 -6.87 11.70 -2.27
C THR A 181 -7.10 10.85 -1.03
N GLY A 182 -7.03 11.45 0.16
CA GLY A 182 -7.19 10.75 1.43
C GLY A 182 -6.17 11.15 2.48
N ILE A 183 -5.97 10.30 3.46
CA ILE A 183 -5.14 10.56 4.63
C ILE A 183 -3.78 9.89 4.46
N ALA A 184 -2.70 10.67 4.60
CA ALA A 184 -1.34 10.17 4.49
C ALA A 184 -0.58 10.30 5.81
N TYR A 185 0.05 9.19 6.24
CA TYR A 185 0.84 9.08 7.47
C TYR A 185 2.34 9.02 7.16
N THR A 186 3.15 9.36 8.14
CA THR A 186 4.62 9.42 8.02
C THR A 186 5.28 8.05 8.18
N GLN A 187 6.54 7.94 7.74
CA GLN A 187 7.38 6.76 8.03
C GLN A 187 7.56 6.55 9.54
N ALA A 188 7.58 7.62 10.33
CA ALA A 188 7.72 7.51 11.79
C ALA A 188 6.57 6.72 12.45
N LEU A 189 5.32 6.86 11.94
CA LEU A 189 4.21 6.03 12.41
C LEU A 189 4.41 4.55 12.02
N VAL A 190 4.93 4.27 10.82
CA VAL A 190 5.26 2.90 10.38
C VAL A 190 6.29 2.28 11.33
N ASP A 191 7.36 3.01 11.63
CA ASP A 191 8.42 2.54 12.50
C ASP A 191 7.92 2.27 13.92
N PHE A 192 7.11 3.18 14.49
CA PHE A 192 6.46 3.00 15.78
C PHE A 192 5.54 1.76 15.79
N ALA A 193 4.73 1.57 14.74
CA ALA A 193 3.85 0.42 14.65
C ALA A 193 4.61 -0.92 14.61
N PHE A 194 5.77 -0.98 13.91
CA PHE A 194 6.63 -2.16 13.94
C PHE A 194 7.27 -2.37 15.31
N GLU A 195 7.76 -1.32 15.96
CA GLU A 195 8.41 -1.45 17.28
C GLU A 195 7.44 -1.97 18.35
N THR A 196 6.21 -1.46 18.39
CA THR A 196 5.19 -1.94 19.35
C THR A 196 4.66 -3.32 18.98
N ALA A 197 4.59 -3.66 17.69
CA ALA A 197 4.12 -4.96 17.23
C ALA A 197 5.07 -6.11 17.61
N LYS A 198 6.38 -5.91 17.58
CA LYS A 198 7.40 -6.94 17.87
C LYS A 198 7.19 -7.64 19.23
N THR A 199 6.75 -6.90 20.23
CA THR A 199 6.52 -7.40 21.59
C THR A 199 5.08 -7.71 21.91
N SER A 200 4.16 -7.50 20.97
CA SER A 200 2.74 -7.75 21.16
C SER A 200 2.44 -9.25 21.34
N ALA A 201 1.44 -9.55 22.19
CA ALA A 201 1.08 -10.93 22.51
C ALA A 201 0.70 -11.75 21.27
N VAL A 202 -0.03 -11.15 20.32
CA VAL A 202 -0.46 -11.84 19.09
C VAL A 202 0.70 -12.20 18.17
N VAL A 203 1.70 -11.33 18.04
CA VAL A 203 2.92 -11.57 17.24
C VAL A 203 3.80 -12.60 17.92
N THR A 204 4.04 -12.44 19.21
CA THR A 204 4.85 -13.36 20.02
C THR A 204 4.30 -14.79 19.93
N GLU A 205 2.99 -14.96 20.06
CA GLU A 205 2.37 -16.27 19.96
C GLU A 205 2.46 -16.86 18.54
N GLN A 206 2.27 -16.04 17.49
CA GLN A 206 2.43 -16.53 16.11
C GLN A 206 3.87 -16.97 15.82
N LEU A 207 4.86 -16.23 16.32
CA LEU A 207 6.28 -16.61 16.18
C LEU A 207 6.59 -17.90 16.94
N ARG A 208 6.04 -18.08 18.15
CA ARG A 208 6.17 -19.30 18.92
C ARG A 208 5.62 -20.51 18.18
N LEU A 209 4.40 -20.38 17.62
CA LEU A 209 3.77 -21.43 16.81
C LEU A 209 4.55 -21.73 15.52
N LYS A 210 5.12 -20.70 14.89
CA LYS A 210 5.98 -20.87 13.70
C LYS A 210 7.21 -21.72 14.03
N GLU A 211 7.88 -21.41 15.14
CA GLU A 211 9.07 -22.14 15.54
C GLU A 211 8.77 -23.60 15.95
N GLU A 212 7.65 -23.82 16.68
CA GLU A 212 7.21 -25.19 16.99
C GLU A 212 6.91 -26.02 15.74
N ALA A 213 6.21 -25.42 14.77
CA ALA A 213 5.90 -26.08 13.50
C ALA A 213 7.16 -26.42 12.70
N ARG A 214 8.15 -25.50 12.69
CA ARG A 214 9.46 -25.72 12.05
C ARG A 214 10.19 -26.91 12.66
N LEU A 215 10.33 -26.90 13.98
CA LEU A 215 11.03 -27.99 14.70
C LEU A 215 10.35 -29.35 14.50
N LYS A 216 9.00 -29.35 14.53
CA LYS A 216 8.22 -30.57 14.28
C LYS A 216 8.44 -31.09 12.84
N PHE A 217 8.37 -30.19 11.85
CA PHE A 217 8.57 -30.56 10.45
C PHE A 217 9.97 -31.15 10.20
N GLU A 218 11.01 -30.54 10.80
CA GLU A 218 12.39 -31.04 10.69
C GLU A 218 12.53 -32.43 11.33
N ALA A 219 11.92 -32.66 12.51
CA ALA A 219 11.91 -33.95 13.17
C ALA A 219 11.18 -35.02 12.36
N ASP A 220 9.99 -34.70 11.84
CA ASP A 220 9.19 -35.62 11.03
C ASP A 220 9.89 -35.96 9.70
N LYS A 221 10.56 -34.98 9.09
CA LYS A 221 11.37 -35.18 7.87
C LYS A 221 12.52 -36.13 8.13
N LYS A 222 13.31 -35.88 9.20
CA LYS A 222 14.42 -36.75 9.57
C LYS A 222 13.96 -38.19 9.86
N PHE A 223 12.87 -38.33 10.61
CA PHE A 223 12.29 -39.64 10.90
C PHE A 223 11.84 -40.40 9.63
N ALA A 224 11.21 -39.69 8.68
CA ALA A 224 10.80 -40.29 7.41
C ALA A 224 12.00 -40.69 6.55
N GLU A 225 13.09 -39.94 6.54
CA GLU A 225 14.33 -40.27 5.82
C GLU A 225 15.01 -41.50 6.44
N GLU A 226 15.04 -41.64 7.76
CA GLU A 226 15.63 -42.78 8.47
C GLU A 226 14.82 -44.09 8.34
N THR A 227 13.49 -43.98 8.26
CA THR A 227 12.58 -45.12 8.24
C THR A 227 12.07 -45.48 6.85
N GLY A 228 12.42 -44.73 5.81
CA GLY A 228 11.86 -44.87 4.47
C GLY A 228 10.38 -44.49 4.37
N GLY A 229 9.89 -43.68 5.31
CA GLY A 229 8.52 -43.15 5.35
C GLY A 229 8.27 -42.02 4.37
N LYS A 230 7.02 -41.55 4.34
CA LYS A 230 6.64 -40.41 3.51
C LYS A 230 7.05 -39.10 4.18
N VAL A 231 7.90 -38.33 3.50
CA VAL A 231 8.30 -37.00 3.94
C VAL A 231 7.10 -36.03 3.93
N PRO A 232 6.87 -35.27 4.99
CA PRO A 232 5.83 -34.23 5.00
C PRO A 232 6.05 -33.20 3.86
N LYS A 233 4.97 -32.73 3.24
CA LYS A 233 5.07 -31.76 2.13
C LYS A 233 5.11 -30.31 2.59
N ASP A 234 4.51 -30.01 3.74
CA ASP A 234 4.39 -28.67 4.28
C ASP A 234 4.26 -28.71 5.82
N TRP A 235 4.38 -27.55 6.47
CA TRP A 235 4.27 -27.42 7.90
C TRP A 235 2.80 -27.49 8.37
N GLN A 236 2.58 -28.11 9.53
CA GLN A 236 1.32 -28.00 10.27
C GLN A 236 1.41 -26.78 11.19
N LEU A 237 1.04 -25.62 10.66
CA LEU A 237 1.24 -24.33 11.31
C LEU A 237 -0.10 -23.62 11.52
N LYS A 238 -0.45 -23.32 12.79
CA LYS A 238 -1.69 -22.64 13.15
C LYS A 238 -1.59 -21.13 12.99
N ASN A 239 -2.69 -20.54 12.54
CA ASN A 239 -2.91 -19.10 12.50
C ASN A 239 -3.60 -18.64 13.79
N VAL A 240 -2.95 -17.74 14.53
CA VAL A 240 -3.42 -17.23 15.83
C VAL A 240 -4.76 -16.48 15.78
N LEU A 241 -5.14 -15.95 14.61
CA LEU A 241 -6.39 -15.19 14.44
C LEU A 241 -7.57 -16.10 14.08
N THR A 242 -7.33 -17.19 13.37
CA THR A 242 -8.38 -18.12 12.94
C THR A 242 -8.47 -19.36 13.83
N GLY A 243 -7.40 -19.72 14.53
CA GLY A 243 -7.25 -20.97 15.28
C GLY A 243 -7.13 -22.22 14.42
N ARG A 244 -7.06 -22.08 13.08
CA ARG A 244 -6.94 -23.15 12.08
C ARG A 244 -5.53 -23.17 11.49
N ASP A 245 -5.16 -24.28 10.90
CA ASP A 245 -3.91 -24.34 10.15
C ASP A 245 -3.94 -23.40 8.94
N PHE A 246 -2.77 -22.92 8.53
CA PHE A 246 -2.64 -22.15 7.30
C PHE A 246 -2.85 -23.06 6.11
N GLU A 247 -3.79 -22.70 5.26
CA GLU A 247 -4.11 -23.38 4.01
C GLU A 247 -4.20 -22.39 2.86
N PRO A 248 -3.74 -22.75 1.65
CA PRO A 248 -3.94 -21.95 0.46
C PRO A 248 -5.41 -21.63 0.22
N SER A 249 -5.70 -20.41 -0.21
CA SER A 249 -7.06 -19.98 -0.56
C SER A 249 -7.59 -20.72 -1.81
N ALA A 250 -8.90 -20.66 -2.04
CA ALA A 250 -9.50 -21.18 -3.26
C ALA A 250 -8.92 -20.52 -4.52
N ASP A 251 -8.56 -19.24 -4.46
CA ASP A 251 -7.90 -18.52 -5.54
C ASP A 251 -6.48 -19.03 -5.80
N ASP A 252 -5.71 -19.33 -4.75
CA ASP A 252 -4.38 -19.93 -4.87
C ASP A 252 -4.45 -21.33 -5.49
N LEU A 253 -5.46 -22.12 -5.10
CA LEU A 253 -5.68 -23.43 -5.70
C LEU A 253 -6.13 -23.33 -7.16
N PHE A 254 -6.91 -22.32 -7.53
CA PHE A 254 -7.24 -22.03 -8.92
C PHE A 254 -6.00 -21.63 -9.74
N LYS A 255 -5.13 -20.78 -9.19
CA LYS A 255 -3.86 -20.40 -9.83
C LYS A 255 -2.95 -21.60 -10.08
N LYS A 256 -3.03 -22.64 -9.26
CA LYS A 256 -2.30 -23.90 -9.48
C LYS A 256 -2.67 -24.55 -10.82
N LEU A 257 -3.93 -24.44 -11.26
CA LEU A 257 -4.36 -24.93 -12.57
C LEU A 257 -3.69 -24.18 -13.72
N LEU A 258 -3.20 -22.95 -13.45
CA LEU A 258 -2.44 -22.12 -14.37
C LEU A 258 -0.91 -22.35 -14.26
N GLY A 259 -0.49 -23.34 -13.46
CA GLY A 259 0.92 -23.67 -13.23
C GLY A 259 1.64 -22.77 -12.23
N ILE A 260 0.89 -22.04 -11.38
CA ILE A 260 1.44 -21.23 -10.29
C ILE A 260 1.34 -22.05 -9.01
N GLU A 261 2.47 -22.38 -8.38
CA GLU A 261 2.47 -23.13 -7.13
C GLU A 261 1.79 -22.33 -6.01
N PRO A 262 0.90 -22.93 -5.20
CA PRO A 262 0.26 -22.26 -4.08
C PRO A 262 1.29 -21.94 -2.98
N PRO A 263 1.05 -20.90 -2.18
CA PRO A 263 1.95 -20.57 -1.09
C PRO A 263 1.97 -21.65 -0.02
N THR A 264 3.14 -21.89 0.57
CA THR A 264 3.31 -22.80 1.71
C THR A 264 2.71 -22.21 2.99
N ALA A 265 2.51 -23.05 4.01
CA ALA A 265 2.05 -22.61 5.34
C ALA A 265 3.01 -21.56 5.94
N GLU A 266 4.33 -21.73 5.75
CA GLU A 266 5.33 -20.75 6.16
C GLU A 266 5.13 -19.40 5.47
N GLN A 267 4.99 -19.38 4.15
CA GLN A 267 4.77 -18.15 3.39
C GLN A 267 3.46 -17.41 3.78
N LEU A 268 2.41 -18.19 4.09
CA LEU A 268 1.15 -17.61 4.57
C LEU A 268 1.29 -17.03 5.99
N CYS A 269 2.07 -17.70 6.85
CA CYS A 269 2.42 -17.19 8.17
C CYS A 269 3.23 -15.90 8.09
N ASP A 270 4.22 -15.83 7.19
CA ASP A 270 5.03 -14.63 7.00
C ASP A 270 4.19 -13.45 6.50
N LYS A 271 3.23 -13.69 5.60
CA LYS A 271 2.25 -12.67 5.20
C LYS A 271 1.39 -12.18 6.38
N LEU A 272 0.99 -13.07 7.28
CA LEU A 272 0.29 -12.67 8.49
C LEU A 272 1.20 -11.85 9.42
N LEU A 273 2.43 -12.30 9.65
CA LEU A 273 3.41 -11.58 10.47
C LEU A 273 3.74 -10.20 9.88
N GLN A 274 3.84 -10.04 8.55
CA GLN A 274 3.97 -8.74 7.90
C GLN A 274 2.78 -7.83 8.23
N LYS A 275 1.54 -8.34 8.12
CA LYS A 275 0.32 -7.59 8.45
C LYS A 275 0.25 -7.18 9.91
N LEU A 276 0.67 -8.07 10.81
CA LEU A 276 0.68 -7.79 12.25
C LEU A 276 1.88 -6.95 12.69
N GLY A 277 2.84 -6.66 11.80
CA GLY A 277 4.08 -5.94 12.13
C GLY A 277 5.15 -6.78 12.83
N GLY A 278 5.01 -8.10 12.83
CA GLY A 278 6.03 -9.02 13.38
C GLY A 278 7.19 -9.29 12.43
N LEU A 279 7.02 -8.98 11.14
CA LEU A 279 8.05 -9.13 10.11
C LEU A 279 8.11 -7.85 9.26
N LYS A 280 9.21 -7.09 9.40
CA LYS A 280 9.44 -5.83 8.67
C LYS A 280 10.11 -6.08 7.33
N THR A 281 9.44 -6.84 6.45
CA THR A 281 9.90 -7.04 5.06
C THR A 281 9.08 -6.15 4.14
N PRO A 282 9.70 -5.29 3.32
CA PRO A 282 8.98 -4.48 2.34
C PRO A 282 8.25 -5.35 1.32
N VAL A 283 7.16 -4.84 0.77
CA VAL A 283 6.42 -5.49 -0.34
C VAL A 283 6.56 -4.73 -1.65
N SER A 284 7.05 -3.49 -1.58
CA SER A 284 7.32 -2.62 -2.72
C SER A 284 8.36 -1.59 -2.35
N ALA A 285 9.06 -1.07 -3.35
CA ALA A 285 9.98 0.04 -3.22
C ALA A 285 9.71 1.08 -4.30
N TYR A 286 9.73 2.36 -3.92
CA TYR A 286 9.80 3.49 -4.84
C TYR A 286 11.21 4.05 -4.81
N ILE A 287 11.80 4.27 -5.97
CA ILE A 287 13.14 4.84 -6.11
C ILE A 287 12.99 6.19 -6.81
N PHE A 288 13.43 7.24 -6.14
CA PHE A 288 13.34 8.62 -6.61
C PHE A 288 14.72 9.11 -7.04
N PRO A 289 15.02 9.18 -8.36
CA PRO A 289 16.28 9.74 -8.83
C PRO A 289 16.30 11.26 -8.66
N ASP A 290 17.48 11.83 -8.45
CA ASP A 290 17.66 13.27 -8.38
C ASP A 290 17.62 13.94 -9.75
N ASP A 291 18.09 13.24 -10.79
CA ASP A 291 18.09 13.71 -12.18
C ASP A 291 17.93 12.56 -13.20
N PHE A 292 17.83 12.92 -14.49
CA PHE A 292 17.70 11.96 -15.60
C PHE A 292 18.93 11.06 -15.78
N LYS A 293 20.11 11.52 -15.42
CA LYS A 293 21.35 10.74 -15.51
C LYS A 293 21.35 9.64 -14.45
N GLU A 294 21.03 9.99 -13.24
CA GLU A 294 20.88 9.05 -12.13
C GLU A 294 19.76 8.04 -12.38
N LYS A 295 18.62 8.47 -12.95
CA LYS A 295 17.55 7.58 -13.41
C LYS A 295 18.08 6.48 -14.34
N ALA A 296 18.92 6.86 -15.33
CA ALA A 296 19.51 5.91 -16.25
C ALA A 296 20.48 4.94 -15.55
N GLN A 297 21.20 5.41 -14.55
CA GLN A 297 22.10 4.57 -13.75
C GLN A 297 21.33 3.58 -12.90
N ILE A 298 20.26 4.01 -12.22
CA ILE A 298 19.36 3.15 -11.45
C ILE A 298 18.75 2.05 -12.34
N LYS A 299 18.28 2.42 -13.53
CA LYS A 299 17.77 1.45 -14.49
C LYS A 299 18.80 0.39 -14.85
N ASN A 300 20.02 0.80 -15.17
CA ASN A 300 21.10 -0.14 -15.47
C ASN A 300 21.45 -1.04 -14.28
N TYR A 301 21.40 -0.50 -13.06
CA TYR A 301 21.63 -1.25 -11.81
C TYR A 301 20.58 -2.36 -11.62
N LEU A 302 19.30 -2.05 -11.81
CA LEU A 302 18.20 -3.02 -11.73
C LEU A 302 18.25 -4.05 -12.87
N ASP A 303 18.62 -3.63 -14.08
CA ASP A 303 18.81 -4.53 -15.23
C ASP A 303 19.98 -5.51 -14.98
N GLU A 304 21.05 -5.07 -14.31
CA GLU A 304 22.16 -5.92 -13.93
C GLU A 304 21.75 -6.97 -12.88
N TYR A 305 20.95 -6.59 -11.86
CA TYR A 305 20.34 -7.54 -10.94
C TYR A 305 19.58 -8.64 -11.69
N ASN A 306 18.72 -8.23 -12.63
CA ASN A 306 17.93 -9.15 -13.45
C ASN A 306 18.78 -10.03 -14.39
N ARG A 307 19.96 -9.56 -14.80
CA ARG A 307 20.91 -10.33 -15.62
C ARG A 307 21.57 -11.45 -14.81
N ILE A 308 21.91 -11.15 -13.55
CA ILE A 308 22.55 -12.09 -12.64
C ILE A 308 21.53 -13.08 -12.08
N ASN A 309 20.36 -12.61 -11.64
CA ASN A 309 19.35 -13.41 -10.94
C ASN A 309 18.20 -13.82 -11.89
N LYS A 310 18.52 -14.69 -12.87
CA LYS A 310 17.58 -15.07 -13.93
C LYS A 310 16.28 -15.73 -13.44
N ASP A 311 16.34 -16.43 -12.32
CA ASP A 311 15.20 -17.16 -11.73
C ASP A 311 14.38 -16.29 -10.76
N GLN A 312 14.92 -15.10 -10.36
CA GLN A 312 14.31 -14.15 -9.43
C GLN A 312 14.26 -12.73 -10.01
N LYS A 313 13.90 -12.64 -11.29
CA LYS A 313 13.81 -11.34 -11.95
C LYS A 313 12.75 -10.46 -11.33
N VAL A 314 13.11 -9.20 -11.12
CA VAL A 314 12.21 -8.16 -10.65
C VAL A 314 11.72 -7.33 -11.81
N VAL A 315 10.40 -7.14 -11.89
CA VAL A 315 9.77 -6.22 -12.83
C VAL A 315 9.57 -4.89 -12.14
N TYR A 316 10.10 -3.84 -12.74
CA TYR A 316 9.92 -2.46 -12.28
C TYR A 316 9.22 -1.63 -13.36
N THR A 317 8.57 -0.56 -12.94
CA THR A 317 7.87 0.37 -13.84
C THR A 317 8.50 1.74 -13.72
N ASP A 318 8.93 2.28 -14.83
CA ASP A 318 9.35 3.67 -14.92
C ASP A 318 8.12 4.55 -15.14
N LEU A 319 7.68 5.23 -14.09
CA LEU A 319 6.48 6.05 -14.11
C LEU A 319 6.62 7.27 -15.04
N ALA A 320 7.83 7.85 -15.12
CA ALA A 320 8.08 9.00 -15.99
C ALA A 320 8.06 8.60 -17.49
N ASP A 321 8.65 7.47 -17.83
CA ASP A 321 8.60 6.94 -19.21
C ASP A 321 7.16 6.52 -19.57
N THR A 322 6.41 5.96 -18.62
CA THR A 322 5.00 5.60 -18.82
C THR A 322 4.15 6.83 -19.11
N ALA A 323 4.29 7.90 -18.32
CA ALA A 323 3.58 9.16 -18.52
C ALA A 323 3.93 9.80 -19.87
N THR A 324 5.22 9.83 -20.22
CA THR A 324 5.70 10.34 -21.51
C THR A 324 5.15 9.53 -22.68
N SER A 325 5.11 8.21 -22.57
CA SER A 325 4.57 7.33 -23.61
C SER A 325 3.07 7.56 -23.82
N MET A 326 2.29 7.73 -22.75
CA MET A 326 0.86 8.07 -22.83
C MET A 326 0.65 9.43 -23.51
N ALA A 327 1.43 10.45 -23.16
CA ALA A 327 1.34 11.76 -23.80
C ALA A 327 1.65 11.69 -25.30
N ASN A 328 2.68 10.95 -25.69
CA ASN A 328 3.03 10.73 -27.09
C ASN A 328 1.94 9.97 -27.86
N GLU A 329 1.29 9.00 -27.25
CA GLU A 329 0.16 8.27 -27.86
C GLU A 329 -1.01 9.21 -28.15
N ILE A 330 -1.36 10.08 -27.20
CA ILE A 330 -2.41 11.11 -27.38
C ILE A 330 -2.04 12.05 -28.53
N VAL A 331 -0.80 12.55 -28.58
CA VAL A 331 -0.32 13.41 -29.67
C VAL A 331 -0.42 12.70 -31.01
N ASN A 332 -0.05 11.43 -31.08
CA ASN A 332 -0.16 10.63 -32.31
C ASN A 332 -1.62 10.46 -32.75
N ILE A 333 -2.54 10.18 -31.82
CA ILE A 333 -3.98 10.07 -32.14
C ILE A 333 -4.50 11.40 -32.69
N ILE A 334 -4.19 12.52 -32.04
CA ILE A 334 -4.58 13.85 -32.50
C ILE A 334 -4.02 14.13 -33.90
N THR A 335 -2.77 13.79 -34.14
CA THR A 335 -2.08 13.98 -35.45
C THR A 335 -2.77 13.17 -36.55
N ILE A 336 -3.14 11.91 -36.25
CA ILE A 336 -3.89 11.07 -37.21
C ILE A 336 -5.24 11.70 -37.55
N VAL A 337 -5.99 12.11 -36.51
CA VAL A 337 -7.30 12.73 -36.69
C VAL A 337 -7.22 14.01 -37.54
N LEU A 338 -6.27 14.90 -37.21
CA LEU A 338 -6.07 16.12 -37.98
C LEU A 338 -5.64 15.84 -39.43
N SER A 339 -4.79 14.85 -39.65
CA SER A 339 -4.37 14.42 -40.98
C SER A 339 -5.54 13.87 -41.80
N CYS A 340 -6.43 13.10 -41.20
CA CYS A 340 -7.66 12.64 -41.81
C CYS A 340 -8.59 13.80 -42.22
N PHE A 341 -8.78 14.78 -41.36
CA PHE A 341 -9.58 15.97 -41.65
C PHE A 341 -8.97 16.80 -42.81
N ALA A 342 -7.64 16.98 -42.78
CA ALA A 342 -6.93 17.67 -43.88
C ALA A 342 -7.10 16.93 -45.20
N GLY A 343 -6.98 15.60 -45.20
CA GLY A 343 -7.19 14.76 -46.39
C GLY A 343 -8.60 14.86 -46.94
N ILE A 344 -9.62 14.77 -46.06
CA ILE A 344 -11.03 14.93 -46.46
C ILE A 344 -11.27 16.32 -47.04
N SER A 345 -10.75 17.38 -46.42
CA SER A 345 -10.89 18.76 -46.88
C SER A 345 -10.24 18.96 -48.29
N LEU A 346 -9.09 18.33 -48.51
CA LEU A 346 -8.41 18.36 -49.82
C LEU A 346 -9.25 17.66 -50.91
N VAL A 347 -9.80 16.49 -50.63
CA VAL A 347 -10.67 15.76 -51.53
C VAL A 347 -11.92 16.57 -51.85
N VAL A 348 -12.59 17.10 -50.85
CA VAL A 348 -13.81 17.92 -51.02
C VAL A 348 -13.47 19.17 -51.86
N SER A 349 -12.38 19.86 -51.56
CA SER A 349 -11.95 21.04 -52.33
C SER A 349 -11.61 20.68 -53.78
N SER A 350 -10.94 19.55 -54.02
CA SER A 350 -10.65 19.08 -55.40
C SER A 350 -11.89 18.74 -56.18
N VAL A 351 -12.87 18.08 -55.58
CA VAL A 351 -14.17 17.75 -56.17
C VAL A 351 -14.96 19.04 -56.52
N MET A 352 -15.00 20.01 -55.59
CA MET A 352 -15.67 21.28 -55.80
C MET A 352 -15.05 22.07 -56.96
N ILE A 353 -13.70 22.12 -57.06
CA ILE A 353 -12.99 22.76 -58.19
C ILE A 353 -13.36 22.07 -59.51
N GLY A 354 -13.38 20.73 -59.53
CA GLY A 354 -13.71 19.95 -60.73
C GLY A 354 -15.19 20.09 -61.18
N ILE A 355 -16.10 20.47 -60.28
CA ILE A 355 -17.52 20.72 -60.64
C ILE A 355 -17.72 22.16 -61.16
N ILE A 356 -16.89 23.11 -60.70
CA ILE A 356 -17.06 24.53 -61.08
C ILE A 356 -16.30 24.85 -62.37
N THR A 357 -15.28 24.06 -62.75
CA THR A 357 -14.54 24.22 -64.02
C THR A 357 -15.16 23.43 -65.15
#